data_0f1480397691f00d19ba8376adb4755f
#
_entry.id   0f1480397691f00d19ba8376adb4755f
#
_cell.length_a   1.000
_cell.length_b   1.000
_cell.length_c   1.000
_cell.angle_alpha   90.00
_cell.angle_beta   90.00
_cell.angle_gamma   90.00
#
_symmetry.space_group_name_H-M   'P 1'
#
loop_
_entity.id
_entity.type
_entity.pdbx_description
1 polymer ?
#
loop_
_entity_poly.entity_id
_entity_poly.type
_entity_poly.pdbx_seq_one_letter_code
_entity_poly.pdbx_strand_id
1 'polypeptide(L)'
;LRGIDLDVREGEVAAIIGPSGGGKSTFLRCLNGLEPFHRGQVTIGDAVLGPGIDERRDRRLLQQVRRQVGFVFQQFNLFPHLSVLENCIEAPMRVDGRSEGEATELAMTLLQRVGLDGFAKASPKNLSGGQQQRVAIARALCMRPACILLDEPTSALDPVMADEVLRVIADLADGKQTMIVVTHAMGLARRVNGRVHLFAEGRSVEQGSPEELFGNPQHPITRVFLEALHKESKS
;
A
#
# COMPACT_ATOMS: atom_id res chain seq x y z
N LEU A 1 -1.96 -17.32 7.62
CA LEU A 1 -0.68 -17.32 6.91
C LEU A 1 0.14 -18.55 7.32
N ARG A 2 0.94 -19.08 6.41
CA ARG A 2 1.63 -20.37 6.58
C ARG A 2 3.13 -20.26 6.24
N GLY A 3 3.82 -19.32 6.88
CA GLY A 3 5.23 -19.02 6.60
C GLY A 3 5.39 -18.25 5.29
N ILE A 4 5.68 -16.97 5.42
CA ILE A 4 5.91 -16.06 4.30
C ILE A 4 7.18 -15.30 4.64
N ASP A 5 8.17 -15.39 3.76
CA ASP A 5 9.38 -14.60 3.81
C ASP A 5 9.33 -13.58 2.65
N LEU A 6 9.53 -12.31 2.99
CA LEU A 6 9.54 -11.22 2.03
C LEU A 6 10.55 -10.18 2.49
N ASP A 7 11.42 -9.78 1.57
CA ASP A 7 12.40 -8.72 1.75
C ASP A 7 12.20 -7.66 0.66
N VAL A 8 12.22 -6.39 1.06
CA VAL A 8 12.08 -5.25 0.14
C VAL A 8 13.16 -4.23 0.50
N ARG A 9 13.97 -3.87 -0.47
CA ARG A 9 15.04 -2.90 -0.31
C ARG A 9 14.50 -1.48 -0.39
N GLU A 10 15.22 -0.53 0.15
CA GLU A 10 14.88 0.89 0.03
C GLU A 10 14.79 1.30 -1.46
N GLY A 11 13.72 2.00 -1.82
CA GLY A 11 13.43 2.40 -3.19
C GLY A 11 12.88 1.28 -4.09
N GLU A 12 12.64 0.09 -3.56
CA GLU A 12 12.08 -1.05 -4.29
C GLU A 12 10.56 -1.11 -4.13
N VAL A 13 9.87 -1.54 -5.19
CA VAL A 13 8.44 -1.80 -5.18
C VAL A 13 8.20 -3.28 -5.37
N ALA A 14 7.69 -3.94 -4.34
CA ALA A 14 7.25 -5.33 -4.43
C ALA A 14 5.75 -5.41 -4.72
N ALA A 15 5.35 -6.28 -5.63
CA ALA A 15 3.96 -6.56 -5.92
C ALA A 15 3.53 -7.92 -5.34
N ILE A 16 2.36 -7.96 -4.72
CA ILE A 16 1.73 -9.19 -4.25
C ILE A 16 0.47 -9.41 -5.07
N ILE A 17 0.43 -10.51 -5.81
CA ILE A 17 -0.70 -10.93 -6.64
C ILE A 17 -1.22 -12.29 -6.18
N GLY A 18 -2.35 -12.74 -6.71
CA GLY A 18 -2.91 -14.05 -6.43
C GLY A 18 -4.41 -14.03 -6.20
N PRO A 19 -5.05 -15.20 -6.11
CA PRO A 19 -6.50 -15.33 -5.95
C PRO A 19 -7.02 -14.67 -4.67
N SER A 20 -8.32 -14.36 -4.66
CA SER A 20 -9.02 -13.90 -3.46
C SER A 20 -8.93 -14.96 -2.36
N GLY A 21 -8.81 -14.51 -1.11
CA GLY A 21 -8.60 -15.43 0.03
C GLY A 21 -7.17 -15.98 0.18
N GLY A 22 -6.22 -15.63 -0.70
CA GLY A 22 -4.82 -16.08 -0.63
C GLY A 22 -4.01 -15.53 0.54
N GLY A 23 -4.57 -14.61 1.35
CA GLY A 23 -3.93 -14.06 2.55
C GLY A 23 -3.18 -12.73 2.30
N LYS A 24 -3.32 -12.10 1.12
CA LYS A 24 -2.61 -10.88 0.72
C LYS A 24 -2.83 -9.71 1.69
N SER A 25 -4.08 -9.30 1.90
CA SER A 25 -4.45 -8.20 2.81
C SER A 25 -4.12 -8.51 4.28
N THR A 26 -4.30 -9.76 4.70
CA THR A 26 -3.91 -10.21 6.05
C THR A 26 -2.40 -10.05 6.24
N PHE A 27 -1.60 -10.40 5.23
CA PHE A 27 -0.15 -10.22 5.28
C PHE A 27 0.23 -8.74 5.40
N LEU A 28 -0.33 -7.86 4.57
CA LEU A 28 -0.09 -6.42 4.69
C LEU A 28 -0.43 -5.88 6.09
N ARG A 29 -1.55 -6.32 6.66
CA ARG A 29 -1.98 -5.90 8.00
C ARG A 29 -1.07 -6.42 9.10
N CYS A 30 -0.43 -7.57 8.92
CA CYS A 30 0.60 -8.04 9.84
C CYS A 30 1.83 -7.12 9.83
N LEU A 31 2.21 -6.56 8.66
CA LEU A 31 3.41 -5.72 8.54
C LEU A 31 3.33 -4.42 9.35
N ASN A 32 2.14 -3.86 9.56
CA ASN A 32 1.94 -2.65 10.37
C ASN A 32 1.30 -2.91 11.73
N GLY A 33 1.22 -4.19 12.14
CA GLY A 33 0.68 -4.60 13.43
C GLY A 33 -0.83 -4.38 13.58
N LEU A 34 -1.60 -4.32 12.49
CA LEU A 34 -3.08 -4.33 12.52
C LEU A 34 -3.64 -5.74 12.74
N GLU A 35 -2.90 -6.76 12.30
CA GLU A 35 -3.24 -8.16 12.53
C GLU A 35 -2.09 -8.85 13.27
N PRO A 36 -2.36 -9.57 14.36
CA PRO A 36 -1.33 -10.33 15.05
C PRO A 36 -0.94 -11.59 14.27
N PHE A 37 0.29 -12.03 14.45
CA PHE A 37 0.78 -13.29 13.91
C PHE A 37 1.38 -14.16 15.03
N HIS A 38 1.50 -15.48 14.78
CA HIS A 38 1.86 -16.44 15.83
C HIS A 38 3.35 -16.83 15.82
N ARG A 39 4.05 -16.65 14.69
CA ARG A 39 5.47 -17.02 14.52
C ARG A 39 6.14 -16.07 13.52
N GLY A 40 7.45 -15.93 13.63
CA GLY A 40 8.27 -15.09 12.79
C GLY A 40 8.44 -13.68 13.37
N GLN A 41 8.89 -12.78 12.53
CA GLN A 41 9.08 -11.37 12.89
C GLN A 41 8.90 -10.47 11.66
N VAL A 42 8.57 -9.22 11.89
CA VAL A 42 8.56 -8.16 10.87
C VAL A 42 9.55 -7.10 11.30
N THR A 43 10.52 -6.79 10.45
CA THR A 43 11.53 -5.75 10.69
C THR A 43 11.31 -4.59 9.73
N ILE A 44 11.19 -3.37 10.26
CA ILE A 44 11.05 -2.14 9.47
C ILE A 44 11.97 -1.10 10.07
N GLY A 45 13.05 -0.77 9.39
CA GLY A 45 14.14 0.00 9.97
C GLY A 45 14.64 -0.64 11.25
N ASP A 46 14.63 0.10 12.36
CA ASP A 46 15.06 -0.40 13.68
C ASP A 46 13.93 -1.05 14.48
N ALA A 47 12.70 -1.04 13.98
CA ALA A 47 11.55 -1.60 14.69
C ALA A 47 11.33 -3.07 14.32
N VAL A 48 11.15 -3.92 15.34
CA VAL A 48 10.89 -5.35 15.18
C VAL A 48 9.57 -5.73 15.85
N LEU A 49 8.59 -6.15 15.05
CA LEU A 49 7.36 -6.75 15.55
C LEU A 49 7.56 -8.25 15.72
N GLY A 50 7.28 -8.75 16.91
CA GLY A 50 7.28 -10.18 17.25
C GLY A 50 5.88 -10.80 17.21
N PRO A 51 5.78 -12.12 17.47
CA PRO A 51 4.50 -12.81 17.56
C PRO A 51 3.69 -12.37 18.79
N GLY A 52 2.36 -12.45 18.68
CA GLY A 52 1.45 -12.16 19.78
C GLY A 52 1.43 -10.70 20.21
N ILE A 53 1.69 -9.78 19.29
CA ILE A 53 1.61 -8.34 19.56
C ILE A 53 0.21 -7.96 20.07
N ASP A 54 0.15 -7.10 21.08
CA ASP A 54 -1.08 -6.63 21.70
C ASP A 54 -1.14 -5.09 21.67
N GLU A 55 -2.29 -4.54 21.21
CA GLU A 55 -2.49 -3.09 21.01
C GLU A 55 -2.28 -2.26 22.30
N ARG A 56 -2.60 -2.82 23.46
CA ARG A 56 -2.46 -2.11 24.74
C ARG A 56 -1.07 -2.25 25.32
N ARG A 57 -0.55 -3.48 25.33
CA ARG A 57 0.76 -3.80 25.92
C ARG A 57 1.90 -3.22 25.08
N ASP A 58 1.82 -3.33 23.76
CA ASP A 58 2.91 -3.02 22.82
C ASP A 58 2.69 -1.68 22.12
N ARG A 59 1.84 -0.80 22.68
CA ARG A 59 1.41 0.48 22.08
C ARG A 59 2.56 1.32 21.53
N ARG A 60 3.66 1.44 22.29
CA ARG A 60 4.82 2.27 21.87
C ARG A 60 5.50 1.70 20.64
N LEU A 61 5.70 0.38 20.59
CA LEU A 61 6.28 -0.30 19.44
C LEU A 61 5.38 -0.20 18.21
N LEU A 62 4.08 -0.40 18.38
CA LEU A 62 3.10 -0.24 17.29
C LEU A 62 3.08 1.20 16.75
N GLN A 63 3.17 2.20 17.62
CA GLN A 63 3.28 3.60 17.19
C GLN A 63 4.58 3.85 16.43
N GLN A 64 5.71 3.30 16.86
CA GLN A 64 6.99 3.42 16.17
C GLN A 64 6.91 2.80 14.75
N VAL A 65 6.35 1.61 14.62
CA VAL A 65 6.15 0.96 13.31
C VAL A 65 5.21 1.77 12.43
N ARG A 66 4.04 2.17 12.95
CA ARG A 66 3.02 2.93 12.19
C ARG A 66 3.47 4.33 11.78
N ARG A 67 4.50 4.90 12.39
CA ARG A 67 5.17 6.12 11.91
C ARG A 67 6.04 5.86 10.70
N GLN A 68 6.67 4.68 10.63
CA GLN A 68 7.56 4.30 9.53
C GLN A 68 6.81 3.68 8.34
N VAL A 69 5.55 3.28 8.54
CA VAL A 69 4.75 2.58 7.53
C VAL A 69 3.48 3.35 7.22
N GLY A 70 3.39 3.87 6.02
CA GLY A 70 2.12 4.39 5.49
C GLY A 70 1.23 3.23 5.05
N PHE A 71 -0.08 3.30 5.34
CA PHE A 71 -1.04 2.30 4.89
C PHE A 71 -2.18 2.94 4.09
N VAL A 72 -2.39 2.44 2.88
CA VAL A 72 -3.47 2.85 1.98
C VAL A 72 -4.43 1.68 1.84
N PHE A 73 -5.65 1.87 2.31
CA PHE A 73 -6.71 0.85 2.29
C PHE A 73 -7.47 0.84 0.97
N GLN A 74 -8.09 -0.28 0.66
CA GLN A 74 -9.00 -0.46 -0.46
C GLN A 74 -10.19 0.53 -0.41
N GLN A 75 -10.71 0.83 0.78
CA GLN A 75 -11.85 1.72 1.02
C GLN A 75 -11.38 3.10 1.51
N PHE A 76 -10.47 3.76 0.86
CA PHE A 76 -9.95 5.12 1.12
C PHE A 76 -9.77 5.51 2.60
N ASN A 77 -10.75 5.24 3.45
CA ASN A 77 -10.79 5.51 4.92
C ASN A 77 -10.43 6.96 5.29
N LEU A 78 -10.92 7.91 4.50
CA LEU A 78 -10.79 9.33 4.83
C LEU A 78 -11.73 9.70 5.98
N PHE A 79 -11.31 10.63 6.82
CA PHE A 79 -12.14 11.19 7.87
C PHE A 79 -13.21 12.09 7.25
N PRO A 80 -14.51 11.71 7.28
CA PRO A 80 -15.55 12.40 6.52
C PRO A 80 -15.93 13.77 7.10
N HIS A 81 -15.53 14.06 8.32
CA HIS A 81 -15.76 15.32 9.03
C HIS A 81 -14.61 16.32 8.86
N LEU A 82 -13.51 15.92 8.25
CA LEU A 82 -12.35 16.74 7.94
C LEU A 82 -12.31 17.05 6.45
N SER A 83 -11.76 18.21 6.09
CA SER A 83 -11.42 18.55 4.70
C SER A 83 -10.29 17.66 4.17
N VAL A 84 -10.00 17.76 2.89
CA VAL A 84 -8.86 17.07 2.25
C VAL A 84 -7.54 17.45 2.93
N LEU A 85 -7.30 18.75 3.14
CA LEU A 85 -6.08 19.22 3.81
C LEU A 85 -6.00 18.73 5.25
N GLU A 86 -7.08 18.86 6.02
CA GLU A 86 -7.11 18.37 7.41
C GLU A 86 -6.88 16.87 7.51
N ASN A 87 -7.38 16.05 6.57
CA ASN A 87 -7.04 14.63 6.50
C ASN A 87 -5.53 14.38 6.36
N CYS A 88 -4.82 15.26 5.66
CA CYS A 88 -3.39 15.12 5.43
C CYS A 88 -2.55 15.62 6.60
N ILE A 89 -2.95 16.70 7.29
CA ILE A 89 -2.14 17.33 8.34
C ILE A 89 -2.38 16.76 9.73
N GLU A 90 -3.52 16.07 9.97
CA GLU A 90 -3.90 15.58 11.29
C GLU A 90 -2.82 14.68 11.92
N ALA A 91 -2.32 13.68 11.18
CA ALA A 91 -1.31 12.77 11.70
C ALA A 91 0.06 13.46 11.92
N PRO A 92 0.62 14.24 10.98
CA PRO A 92 1.85 15.02 11.22
C PRO A 92 1.78 15.92 12.46
N MET A 93 0.66 16.58 12.70
CA MET A 93 0.47 17.45 13.86
C MET A 93 0.35 16.64 15.16
N ARG A 94 -0.51 15.62 15.17
CA ARG A 94 -0.84 14.86 16.41
C ARG A 94 0.22 13.84 16.79
N VAL A 95 0.89 13.24 15.83
CA VAL A 95 1.81 12.11 16.06
C VAL A 95 3.26 12.59 16.07
N ASP A 96 3.65 13.47 15.13
CA ASP A 96 5.02 14.00 15.01
C ASP A 96 5.20 15.35 15.72
N GLY A 97 4.11 16.00 16.17
CA GLY A 97 4.17 17.29 16.85
C GLY A 97 4.60 18.44 15.93
N ARG A 98 4.43 18.31 14.62
CA ARG A 98 4.73 19.39 13.66
C ARG A 98 3.79 20.56 13.87
N SER A 99 4.27 21.76 13.60
CA SER A 99 3.42 22.95 13.54
C SER A 99 2.41 22.83 12.40
N GLU A 100 1.27 23.51 12.53
CA GLU A 100 0.25 23.54 11.47
C GLU A 100 0.82 24.10 10.17
N GLY A 101 1.70 25.08 10.22
CA GLY A 101 2.36 25.65 9.03
C GLY A 101 3.20 24.62 8.29
N GLU A 102 4.10 23.91 9.00
CA GLU A 102 4.96 22.87 8.41
C GLU A 102 4.14 21.70 7.85
N ALA A 103 3.10 21.28 8.57
CA ALA A 103 2.23 20.20 8.12
C ALA A 103 1.43 20.62 6.88
N THR A 104 0.93 21.86 6.83
CA THR A 104 0.18 22.41 5.68
C THR A 104 1.07 22.52 4.44
N GLU A 105 2.28 23.06 4.56
CA GLU A 105 3.22 23.19 3.44
C GLU A 105 3.53 21.83 2.81
N LEU A 106 3.86 20.83 3.65
CA LEU A 106 4.09 19.47 3.19
C LEU A 106 2.85 18.87 2.53
N ALA A 107 1.69 18.99 3.17
CA ALA A 107 0.44 18.45 2.66
C ALA A 107 0.08 19.07 1.31
N MET A 108 0.20 20.40 1.14
CA MET A 108 -0.06 21.08 -0.14
C MET A 108 0.89 20.61 -1.24
N THR A 109 2.17 20.43 -0.94
CA THR A 109 3.14 19.85 -1.90
C THR A 109 2.73 18.45 -2.34
N LEU A 110 2.29 17.59 -1.41
CA LEU A 110 1.86 16.24 -1.72
C LEU A 110 0.51 16.21 -2.45
N LEU A 111 -0.44 17.08 -2.08
CA LEU A 111 -1.71 17.24 -2.81
C LEU A 111 -1.47 17.70 -4.24
N GLN A 112 -0.53 18.62 -4.48
CA GLN A 112 -0.14 19.03 -5.82
C GLN A 112 0.46 17.86 -6.60
N ARG A 113 1.31 17.04 -5.97
CA ARG A 113 1.89 15.86 -6.62
C ARG A 113 0.85 14.84 -7.06
N VAL A 114 -0.26 14.72 -6.34
CA VAL A 114 -1.39 13.84 -6.73
C VAL A 114 -2.49 14.58 -7.53
N GLY A 115 -2.26 15.85 -7.92
CA GLY A 115 -3.17 16.66 -8.73
C GLY A 115 -4.46 17.10 -8.01
N LEU A 116 -4.39 17.36 -6.70
CA LEU A 116 -5.54 17.69 -5.85
C LEU A 116 -5.35 18.92 -4.97
N ASP A 117 -4.38 19.78 -5.24
CA ASP A 117 -4.15 21.03 -4.52
C ASP A 117 -5.35 21.98 -4.56
N GLY A 118 -6.06 22.04 -5.70
CA GLY A 118 -7.31 22.81 -5.85
C GLY A 118 -8.47 22.30 -4.99
N PHE A 119 -8.37 21.07 -4.43
CA PHE A 119 -9.40 20.44 -3.59
C PHE A 119 -9.10 20.50 -2.09
N ALA A 120 -8.05 21.20 -1.66
CA ALA A 120 -7.57 21.20 -0.27
C ALA A 120 -8.68 21.50 0.77
N LYS A 121 -9.61 22.40 0.45
CA LYS A 121 -10.75 22.76 1.32
C LYS A 121 -12.01 21.92 1.09
N ALA A 122 -12.00 21.01 0.13
CA ALA A 122 -13.17 20.18 -0.17
C ALA A 122 -13.40 19.12 0.93
N SER A 123 -14.67 18.75 1.11
CA SER A 123 -15.01 17.57 1.91
C SER A 123 -14.76 16.30 1.09
N PRO A 124 -14.27 15.19 1.69
CA PRO A 124 -14.10 13.91 1.02
C PRO A 124 -15.36 13.43 0.27
N LYS A 125 -16.55 13.76 0.78
CA LYS A 125 -17.84 13.38 0.17
C LYS A 125 -18.07 13.99 -1.21
N ASN A 126 -17.39 15.08 -1.52
CA ASN A 126 -17.50 15.80 -2.80
C ASN A 126 -16.46 15.34 -3.83
N LEU A 127 -15.66 14.32 -3.50
CA LEU A 127 -14.62 13.79 -4.36
C LEU A 127 -15.06 12.48 -5.03
N SER A 128 -14.59 12.26 -6.27
CA SER A 128 -14.70 10.94 -6.90
C SER A 128 -13.90 9.88 -6.14
N GLY A 129 -14.18 8.60 -6.36
CA GLY A 129 -13.45 7.50 -5.74
C GLY A 129 -11.94 7.57 -5.99
N GLY A 130 -11.53 7.85 -7.24
CA GLY A 130 -10.13 8.03 -7.60
C GLY A 130 -9.47 9.24 -6.92
N GLN A 131 -10.21 10.34 -6.77
CA GLN A 131 -9.73 11.49 -6.00
C GLN A 131 -9.57 11.15 -4.53
N GLN A 132 -10.54 10.47 -3.91
CA GLN A 132 -10.45 10.03 -2.52
C GLN A 132 -9.23 9.11 -2.29
N GLN A 133 -8.96 8.19 -3.22
CA GLN A 133 -7.80 7.31 -3.14
C GLN A 133 -6.49 8.08 -3.25
N ARG A 134 -6.41 9.06 -4.14
CA ARG A 134 -5.22 9.93 -4.26
C ARG A 134 -5.00 10.79 -3.00
N VAL A 135 -6.07 11.25 -2.35
CA VAL A 135 -5.97 11.90 -1.01
C VAL A 135 -5.45 10.90 0.04
N ALA A 136 -5.93 9.66 0.04
CA ALA A 136 -5.47 8.63 0.98
C ALA A 136 -3.96 8.33 0.81
N ILE A 137 -3.48 8.32 -0.44
CA ILE A 137 -2.05 8.20 -0.75
C ILE A 137 -1.28 9.44 -0.24
N ALA A 138 -1.74 10.66 -0.54
CA ALA A 138 -1.10 11.88 -0.05
C ALA A 138 -1.05 11.93 1.49
N ARG A 139 -2.14 11.56 2.16
CA ARG A 139 -2.21 11.45 3.63
C ARG A 139 -1.15 10.48 4.19
N ALA A 140 -0.99 9.32 3.57
CA ALA A 140 0.02 8.34 3.99
C ALA A 140 1.44 8.90 3.83
N LEU A 141 1.71 9.64 2.76
CA LEU A 141 3.00 10.28 2.47
C LEU A 141 3.34 11.43 3.43
N CYS A 142 2.34 12.10 4.02
CA CYS A 142 2.55 13.22 4.94
C CYS A 142 3.35 12.84 6.19
N MET A 143 3.34 11.56 6.58
CA MET A 143 4.17 11.03 7.66
C MET A 143 5.62 10.73 7.24
N ARG A 144 5.97 10.92 5.95
CA ARG A 144 7.29 10.56 5.38
C ARG A 144 7.71 9.13 5.72
N PRO A 145 6.86 8.14 5.42
CA PRO A 145 7.10 6.76 5.82
C PRO A 145 8.29 6.15 5.07
N ALA A 146 9.01 5.24 5.74
CA ALA A 146 10.06 4.45 5.09
C ALA A 146 9.48 3.50 4.02
N CYS A 147 8.26 3.00 4.24
CA CYS A 147 7.56 2.13 3.30
C CYS A 147 6.06 2.43 3.26
N ILE A 148 5.45 2.33 2.08
CA ILE A 148 3.99 2.42 1.90
C ILE A 148 3.42 1.06 1.54
N LEU A 149 2.41 0.64 2.28
CA LEU A 149 1.63 -0.55 2.01
C LEU A 149 0.32 -0.15 1.32
N LEU A 150 0.07 -0.69 0.13
CA LEU A 150 -1.15 -0.42 -0.64
C LEU A 150 -1.96 -1.72 -0.77
N ASP A 151 -3.13 -1.74 -0.16
CA ASP A 151 -4.04 -2.90 -0.18
C ASP A 151 -5.12 -2.69 -1.25
N GLU A 152 -4.92 -3.27 -2.42
CA GLU A 152 -5.83 -3.20 -3.58
C GLU A 152 -6.29 -1.76 -3.92
N PRO A 153 -5.37 -0.81 -4.17
CA PRO A 153 -5.68 0.61 -4.23
C PRO A 153 -6.63 1.02 -5.37
N THR A 154 -6.94 0.14 -6.31
CA THR A 154 -7.78 0.44 -7.47
C THR A 154 -9.00 -0.45 -7.62
N SER A 155 -9.20 -1.45 -6.74
CA SER A 155 -10.25 -2.46 -6.90
C SER A 155 -11.69 -1.92 -6.75
N ALA A 156 -11.87 -0.78 -6.06
CA ALA A 156 -13.16 -0.11 -5.88
C ALA A 156 -13.44 1.00 -6.92
N LEU A 157 -12.61 1.11 -7.97
CA LEU A 157 -12.64 2.20 -8.94
C LEU A 157 -13.03 1.70 -10.33
N ASP A 158 -13.66 2.57 -11.11
CA ASP A 158 -13.80 2.34 -12.55
C ASP A 158 -12.43 2.42 -13.26
N PRO A 159 -12.33 1.90 -14.50
CA PRO A 159 -11.04 1.83 -15.20
C PRO A 159 -10.34 3.18 -15.39
N VAL A 160 -11.09 4.26 -15.61
CA VAL A 160 -10.51 5.60 -15.84
C VAL A 160 -9.91 6.14 -14.56
N MET A 161 -10.65 6.06 -13.43
CA MET A 161 -10.17 6.47 -12.13
C MET A 161 -9.03 5.59 -11.63
N ALA A 162 -9.07 4.29 -11.92
CA ALA A 162 -8.00 3.35 -11.59
C ALA A 162 -6.68 3.75 -12.27
N ASP A 163 -6.72 4.14 -13.55
CA ASP A 163 -5.54 4.55 -14.30
C ASP A 163 -4.89 5.82 -13.70
N GLU A 164 -5.68 6.79 -13.24
CA GLU A 164 -5.17 7.98 -12.54
C GLU A 164 -4.42 7.62 -11.25
N VAL A 165 -4.95 6.68 -10.47
CA VAL A 165 -4.30 6.21 -9.23
C VAL A 165 -3.04 5.42 -9.56
N LEU A 166 -3.06 4.57 -10.59
CA LEU A 166 -1.89 3.80 -11.02
C LEU A 166 -0.74 4.70 -11.51
N ARG A 167 -1.05 5.82 -12.17
CA ARG A 167 -0.03 6.83 -12.53
C ARG A 167 0.64 7.42 -11.29
N VAL A 168 -0.14 7.80 -10.29
CA VAL A 168 0.43 8.30 -9.01
C VAL A 168 1.33 7.26 -8.37
N ILE A 169 0.94 5.99 -8.34
CA ILE A 169 1.78 4.91 -7.79
C ILE A 169 3.07 4.74 -8.61
N ALA A 170 3.00 4.84 -9.94
CA ALA A 170 4.17 4.78 -10.81
C ALA A 170 5.12 5.97 -10.55
N ASP A 171 4.59 7.20 -10.44
CA ASP A 171 5.38 8.39 -10.13
C ASP A 171 6.07 8.30 -8.74
N LEU A 172 5.44 7.62 -7.80
CA LEU A 172 6.05 7.34 -6.49
C LEU A 172 7.17 6.32 -6.59
N ALA A 173 7.01 5.29 -7.42
CA ALA A 173 8.03 4.28 -7.69
C ALA A 173 9.26 4.91 -8.36
N ASP A 174 9.06 5.77 -9.36
CA ASP A 174 10.12 6.52 -10.04
C ASP A 174 10.86 7.46 -9.06
N GLY A 175 10.12 8.01 -8.09
CA GLY A 175 10.66 8.80 -6.97
C GLY A 175 11.33 7.95 -5.88
N LYS A 176 11.57 6.67 -6.11
CA LYS A 176 12.20 5.71 -5.19
C LYS A 176 11.50 5.57 -3.84
N GLN A 177 10.18 5.74 -3.80
CA GLN A 177 9.41 5.40 -2.62
C GLN A 177 9.33 3.87 -2.47
N THR A 178 9.78 3.34 -1.35
CA THR A 178 9.63 1.92 -1.04
C THR A 178 8.15 1.57 -0.87
N MET A 179 7.67 0.55 -1.57
CA MET A 179 6.26 0.16 -1.53
C MET A 179 6.07 -1.35 -1.56
N ILE A 180 5.01 -1.83 -0.90
CA ILE A 180 4.46 -3.17 -1.09
C ILE A 180 3.02 -3.00 -1.55
N VAL A 181 2.71 -3.51 -2.73
CA VAL A 181 1.41 -3.30 -3.37
C VAL A 181 0.70 -4.63 -3.57
N VAL A 182 -0.42 -4.83 -2.89
CA VAL A 182 -1.37 -5.89 -3.24
C VAL A 182 -2.24 -5.39 -4.38
N THR A 183 -2.25 -6.08 -5.51
CA THR A 183 -2.96 -5.59 -6.68
C THR A 183 -3.48 -6.70 -7.60
N HIS A 184 -4.61 -6.42 -8.26
CA HIS A 184 -5.10 -7.14 -9.42
C HIS A 184 -4.73 -6.44 -10.74
N ALA A 185 -4.12 -5.25 -10.69
CA ALA A 185 -3.67 -4.51 -11.86
C ALA A 185 -2.34 -5.11 -12.37
N MET A 186 -2.42 -6.09 -13.27
CA MET A 186 -1.24 -6.78 -13.79
C MET A 186 -0.27 -5.85 -14.53
N GLY A 187 -0.77 -4.75 -15.11
CA GLY A 187 0.06 -3.71 -15.72
C GLY A 187 1.01 -3.05 -14.71
N LEU A 188 0.58 -2.84 -13.46
CA LEU A 188 1.43 -2.35 -12.39
C LEU A 188 2.41 -3.45 -11.95
N ALA A 189 1.92 -4.66 -11.67
CA ALA A 189 2.76 -5.77 -11.21
C ALA A 189 3.88 -6.13 -12.22
N ARG A 190 3.69 -5.90 -13.51
CA ARG A 190 4.70 -6.10 -14.55
C ARG A 190 5.77 -5.01 -14.62
N ARG A 191 5.54 -3.85 -14.01
CA ARG A 191 6.43 -2.67 -14.07
C ARG A 191 7.14 -2.37 -12.74
N VAL A 192 6.90 -3.16 -11.70
CA VAL A 192 7.63 -2.95 -10.45
C VAL A 192 9.13 -3.20 -10.64
N ASN A 193 9.95 -2.43 -9.97
CA ASN A 193 11.41 -2.55 -10.00
C ASN A 193 11.95 -3.58 -8.98
N GLY A 194 11.04 -4.22 -8.23
CA GLY A 194 11.34 -5.25 -7.26
C GLY A 194 10.78 -6.62 -7.69
N ARG A 195 10.39 -7.40 -6.71
CA ARG A 195 9.86 -8.74 -6.94
C ARG A 195 8.34 -8.76 -7.00
N VAL A 196 7.83 -9.73 -7.75
CA VAL A 196 6.42 -10.12 -7.72
C VAL A 196 6.28 -11.41 -6.92
N HIS A 197 5.37 -11.42 -5.98
CA HIS A 197 5.04 -12.58 -5.12
C HIS A 197 3.64 -13.07 -5.45
N LEU A 198 3.49 -14.33 -5.81
CA LEU A 198 2.17 -14.93 -5.95
C LEU A 198 1.76 -15.59 -4.63
N PHE A 199 0.68 -15.09 -4.04
CA PHE A 199 0.11 -15.62 -2.80
C PHE A 199 -1.07 -16.52 -3.10
N ALA A 200 -1.02 -17.74 -2.58
CA ALA A 200 -2.13 -18.69 -2.57
C ALA A 200 -2.12 -19.50 -1.29
N GLU A 201 -3.29 -19.84 -0.76
CA GLU A 201 -3.47 -20.69 0.42
C GLU A 201 -2.67 -20.24 1.66
N GLY A 202 -2.49 -18.92 1.79
CA GLY A 202 -1.73 -18.31 2.89
C GLY A 202 -0.21 -18.44 2.79
N ARG A 203 0.33 -18.72 1.59
CA ARG A 203 1.77 -18.85 1.30
C ARG A 203 2.17 -17.96 0.13
N SER A 204 3.42 -17.57 0.06
CA SER A 204 4.06 -17.10 -1.17
C SER A 204 4.50 -18.35 -1.93
N VAL A 205 3.72 -18.76 -2.94
CA VAL A 205 3.96 -20.02 -3.67
C VAL A 205 5.02 -19.88 -4.74
N GLU A 206 5.20 -18.67 -5.27
CA GLU A 206 6.25 -18.33 -6.21
C GLU A 206 6.62 -16.86 -6.09
N GLN A 207 7.88 -16.53 -6.30
CA GLN A 207 8.40 -15.16 -6.35
C GLN A 207 9.52 -15.05 -7.37
N GLY A 208 9.61 -13.91 -8.01
CA GLY A 208 10.65 -13.63 -8.99
C GLY A 208 10.58 -12.21 -9.51
N SER A 209 11.44 -11.87 -10.46
CA SER A 209 11.27 -10.64 -11.23
C SER A 209 9.96 -10.68 -12.02
N PRO A 210 9.42 -9.54 -12.47
CA PRO A 210 8.25 -9.55 -13.34
C PRO A 210 8.45 -10.42 -14.59
N GLU A 211 9.63 -10.37 -15.21
CA GLU A 211 9.96 -11.16 -16.41
C GLU A 211 9.92 -12.66 -16.12
N GLU A 212 10.49 -13.09 -14.98
CA GLU A 212 10.49 -14.49 -14.59
C GLU A 212 9.09 -15.01 -14.29
N LEU A 213 8.35 -14.30 -13.41
CA LEU A 213 7.06 -14.78 -12.94
C LEU A 213 5.97 -14.73 -14.01
N PHE A 214 5.95 -13.70 -14.85
CA PHE A 214 4.96 -13.57 -15.93
C PHE A 214 5.38 -14.25 -17.25
N GLY A 215 6.69 -14.42 -17.49
CA GLY A 215 7.22 -15.00 -18.73
C GLY A 215 7.43 -16.50 -18.66
N ASN A 216 7.87 -17.02 -17.50
CA ASN A 216 8.19 -18.43 -17.32
C ASN A 216 7.83 -18.93 -15.91
N PRO A 217 6.53 -18.91 -15.52
CA PRO A 217 6.08 -19.35 -14.22
C PRO A 217 6.40 -20.84 -13.99
N GLN A 218 7.03 -21.15 -12.86
CA GLN A 218 7.46 -22.50 -12.53
C GLN A 218 6.38 -23.26 -11.74
N HIS A 219 5.69 -22.56 -10.83
CA HIS A 219 4.71 -23.21 -9.96
C HIS A 219 3.35 -23.44 -10.68
N PRO A 220 2.73 -24.62 -10.56
CA PRO A 220 1.45 -24.92 -11.23
C PRO A 220 0.34 -23.93 -10.90
N ILE A 221 0.21 -23.50 -9.65
CA ILE A 221 -0.80 -22.50 -9.23
C ILE A 221 -0.58 -21.17 -9.96
N THR A 222 0.68 -20.75 -10.15
CA THR A 222 1.01 -19.52 -10.86
C THR A 222 0.56 -19.59 -12.31
N ARG A 223 0.82 -20.70 -12.98
CA ARG A 223 0.40 -20.93 -14.39
C ARG A 223 -1.12 -20.83 -14.52
N VAL A 224 -1.85 -21.56 -13.69
CA VAL A 224 -3.33 -21.54 -13.69
C VAL A 224 -3.86 -20.13 -13.42
N PHE A 225 -3.30 -19.42 -12.46
CA PHE A 225 -3.70 -18.05 -12.13
C PHE A 225 -3.49 -17.08 -13.29
N LEU A 226 -2.31 -17.13 -13.93
CA LEU A 226 -1.98 -16.27 -15.05
C LEU A 226 -2.80 -16.62 -16.31
N GLU A 227 -3.09 -17.89 -16.58
CA GLU A 227 -3.97 -18.31 -17.66
C GLU A 227 -5.40 -17.81 -17.47
N ALA A 228 -5.93 -17.84 -16.24
CA ALA A 228 -7.26 -17.31 -15.94
C ALA A 228 -7.35 -15.81 -16.25
N LEU A 229 -6.35 -15.03 -15.84
CA LEU A 229 -6.27 -13.59 -16.12
C LEU A 229 -6.20 -13.27 -17.63
N HIS A 230 -5.49 -14.09 -18.41
CA HIS A 230 -5.43 -13.90 -19.86
C HIS A 230 -6.77 -14.16 -20.56
N LYS A 231 -7.61 -15.00 -20.01
CA LYS A 231 -8.96 -15.26 -20.53
C LYS A 231 -9.92 -14.10 -20.23
N GLU A 232 -9.88 -13.57 -19.01
CA GLU A 232 -10.71 -12.41 -18.60
C GLU A 232 -10.38 -11.13 -19.39
N SER A 233 -9.12 -10.93 -19.77
CA SER A 233 -8.70 -9.75 -20.54
C SER A 233 -9.06 -9.81 -22.04
N LYS A 234 -9.59 -10.94 -22.54
CA LYS A 234 -10.02 -11.15 -23.94
C LYS A 234 -11.54 -11.20 -24.11
N SER A 235 -12.28 -11.19 -23.01
CA SER A 235 -13.76 -11.13 -22.96
C SER A 235 -14.23 -9.71 -22.81
#